data_5eb4ac4b564bb7395c2190d2596d7ac3
#
_entry.id   5eb4ac4b564bb7395c2190d2596d7ac3
#
_cell.length_a   1.000
_cell.length_b   1.000
_cell.length_c   1.000
_cell.angle_alpha   90.00
_cell.angle_beta   90.00
_cell.angle_gamma   90.00
#
_symmetry.space_group_name_H-M   'P 1'
#
loop_
_entity.id
_entity.type
_entity.pdbx_description
1 polymer ?
#
loop_
_entity_poly.entity_id
_entity_poly.type
_entity_poly.pdbx_seq_one_letter_code
_entity_poly.pdbx_strand_id
1 'polypeptide(L)'
;MSTYRETIDFLYSQTPQFQQIGAAAYKPGLDTVTRLADVFGNPHRRLRAIHVAGTNGKGSTAHSIAAVLQSAGHRVGLFTSPHLIDFRERIKINGMMIPEEEVTGFVDRFRGLASQARERGEKLEPSFF
;
A
#
# COMPACT_ATOMS: atom_id res chain seq x y z
N MET A 1 11.35 -7.43 -16.15
CA MET A 1 10.04 -7.36 -15.50
C MET A 1 9.95 -8.52 -14.52
N SER A 2 9.75 -8.21 -13.25
CA SER A 2 9.61 -9.25 -12.21
C SER A 2 8.29 -10.01 -12.40
N THR A 3 8.24 -11.28 -12.05
CA THR A 3 6.97 -12.01 -11.95
C THR A 3 6.18 -11.54 -10.72
N TYR A 4 4.88 -11.77 -10.70
CA TYR A 4 4.05 -11.43 -9.53
C TYR A 4 4.56 -12.15 -8.27
N ARG A 5 4.94 -13.42 -8.37
CA ARG A 5 5.50 -14.19 -7.25
C ARG A 5 6.78 -13.56 -6.70
N GLU A 6 7.75 -13.24 -7.57
CA GLU A 6 8.99 -12.56 -7.17
C GLU A 6 8.73 -11.21 -6.51
N THR A 7 7.71 -10.50 -7.01
CA THR A 7 7.27 -9.22 -6.44
C THR A 7 6.73 -9.37 -5.03
N ILE A 8 5.91 -10.37 -4.79
CA ILE A 8 5.34 -10.66 -3.47
C ILE A 8 6.44 -11.14 -2.51
N ASP A 9 7.32 -12.02 -2.96
CA ASP A 9 8.47 -12.46 -2.17
C ASP A 9 9.37 -11.29 -1.77
N PHE A 10 9.62 -10.36 -2.69
CA PHE A 10 10.35 -9.13 -2.40
C PHE A 10 9.63 -8.28 -1.35
N LEU A 11 8.35 -8.01 -1.50
CA LEU A 11 7.58 -7.24 -0.52
C LEU A 11 7.67 -7.85 0.88
N TYR A 12 7.55 -9.15 1.00
CA TYR A 12 7.67 -9.83 2.28
C TYR A 12 9.09 -9.85 2.83
N SER A 13 10.11 -9.93 1.99
CA SER A 13 11.51 -9.92 2.42
C SER A 13 11.98 -8.57 2.96
N GLN A 14 11.42 -7.47 2.44
CA GLN A 14 11.76 -6.11 2.84
C GLN A 14 11.04 -5.66 4.11
N THR A 15 10.09 -6.43 4.58
CA THR A 15 9.33 -6.11 5.78
C THR A 15 10.03 -6.67 7.00
N PRO A 16 10.52 -5.83 7.91
CA PRO A 16 10.83 -6.29 9.25
C PRO A 16 9.53 -6.87 9.81
N GLN A 17 9.51 -8.16 10.07
CA GLN A 17 8.31 -8.80 10.60
C GLN A 17 8.04 -8.18 11.97
N PHE A 18 7.00 -7.39 12.08
CA PHE A 18 6.55 -6.80 13.34
C PHE A 18 6.41 -7.87 14.44
N GLN A 19 6.06 -9.09 14.03
CA GLN A 19 6.00 -10.26 14.90
C GLN A 19 7.37 -10.69 15.47
N GLN A 20 8.48 -10.40 14.76
CA GLN A 20 9.83 -10.77 15.20
C GLN A 20 10.57 -9.64 15.94
N ILE A 21 10.30 -8.39 15.58
CA ILE A 21 11.04 -7.21 16.07
C ILE A 21 10.19 -6.39 17.06
N GLY A 22 8.87 -6.63 17.13
CA GLY A 22 7.97 -5.93 18.05
C GLY A 22 7.95 -4.42 17.82
N ALA A 23 7.86 -3.65 18.90
CA ALA A 23 7.78 -2.19 18.86
C ALA A 23 8.98 -1.49 18.18
N ALA A 24 10.13 -2.16 18.09
CA ALA A 24 11.32 -1.63 17.39
C ALA A 24 11.13 -1.52 15.86
N ALA A 25 10.17 -2.24 15.28
CA ALA A 25 9.81 -2.12 13.87
C ALA A 25 9.01 -0.84 13.56
N TYR A 26 8.48 -0.18 14.60
CA TYR A 26 7.72 1.05 14.45
C TYR A 26 8.66 2.23 14.20
N LYS A 27 8.56 2.84 13.04
CA LYS A 27 9.24 4.10 12.72
C LYS A 27 8.26 5.26 12.98
N PRO A 28 8.44 6.02 14.07
CA PRO A 28 7.57 7.16 14.32
C PRO A 28 7.79 8.26 13.27
N GLY A 29 6.71 8.91 12.87
CA GLY A 29 6.74 10.03 11.93
C GLY A 29 6.29 9.70 10.52
N LEU A 30 6.14 10.74 9.71
CA LEU A 30 5.65 10.66 8.33
C LEU A 30 6.74 10.93 7.28
N ASP A 31 7.99 11.08 7.69
CA ASP A 31 9.07 11.53 6.79
C ASP A 31 9.28 10.57 5.61
N THR A 32 9.33 9.27 5.88
CA THR A 32 9.53 8.26 4.84
C THR A 32 8.35 8.20 3.88
N VAL A 33 7.11 8.19 4.39
CA VAL A 33 5.90 8.15 3.55
C VAL A 33 5.72 9.45 2.78
N THR A 34 6.09 10.60 3.35
CA THR A 34 6.05 11.89 2.68
C THR A 34 7.02 11.91 1.51
N ARG A 35 8.27 11.47 1.71
CA ARG A 35 9.26 11.34 0.63
C ARG A 35 8.80 10.38 -0.47
N LEU A 36 8.24 9.24 -0.08
CA LEU A 36 7.68 8.29 -1.03
C LEU A 36 6.53 8.92 -1.83
N ALA A 37 5.63 9.63 -1.17
CA ALA A 37 4.53 10.33 -1.82
C ALA A 37 5.04 11.39 -2.81
N ASP A 38 6.07 12.17 -2.45
CA ASP A 38 6.68 13.17 -3.34
C ASP A 38 7.25 12.52 -4.61
N VAL A 39 7.96 11.41 -4.47
CA VAL A 39 8.54 10.66 -5.58
C VAL A 39 7.46 10.12 -6.55
N PHE A 40 6.28 9.79 -6.02
CA PHE A 40 5.12 9.36 -6.81
C PHE A 40 4.19 10.53 -7.21
N GLY A 41 4.59 11.78 -7.02
CA GLY A 41 3.84 12.96 -7.43
C GLY A 41 2.65 13.29 -6.54
N ASN A 42 2.74 12.96 -5.25
CA ASN A 42 1.73 13.28 -4.22
C ASN A 42 0.30 12.85 -4.60
N PRO A 43 0.05 11.58 -4.94
CA PRO A 43 -1.25 11.13 -5.43
C PRO A 43 -2.37 11.38 -4.42
N HIS A 44 -2.08 11.35 -3.12
CA HIS A 44 -3.04 11.58 -2.04
C HIS A 44 -3.68 12.98 -2.08
N ARG A 45 -2.99 14.00 -2.62
CA ARG A 45 -3.52 15.37 -2.74
C ARG A 45 -4.65 15.50 -3.76
N ARG A 46 -4.80 14.52 -4.65
CA ARG A 46 -5.81 14.49 -5.72
C ARG A 46 -6.97 13.55 -5.42
N LEU A 47 -6.93 12.87 -4.29
CA LEU A 47 -7.96 11.92 -3.88
C LEU A 47 -8.84 12.51 -2.78
N ARG A 48 -10.14 12.23 -2.87
CA ARG A 48 -11.04 12.35 -1.72
C ARG A 48 -10.97 11.02 -0.97
N ALA A 49 -10.56 11.05 0.29
CA ALA A 49 -10.35 9.85 1.07
C ALA A 49 -11.24 9.85 2.32
N ILE A 50 -11.76 8.68 2.65
CA ILE A 50 -12.43 8.40 3.93
C ILE A 50 -11.51 7.44 4.68
N HIS A 51 -11.03 7.87 5.86
CA HIS A 51 -10.21 7.04 6.71
C HIS A 51 -11.06 6.36 7.78
N VAL A 52 -11.01 5.03 7.82
CA VAL A 52 -11.74 4.22 8.81
C VAL A 52 -10.73 3.66 9.80
N ALA A 53 -10.81 4.11 11.05
CA ALA A 53 -9.97 3.65 12.15
C ALA A 53 -10.81 3.02 13.26
N GLY A 54 -10.21 2.14 14.04
CA GLY A 54 -10.88 1.49 15.17
C GLY A 54 -10.25 0.14 15.52
N THR A 55 -10.70 -0.46 16.60
CA THR A 55 -10.20 -1.77 17.05
C THR A 55 -10.82 -2.90 16.25
N ASN A 56 -12.15 -2.90 16.07
CA ASN A 56 -12.91 -3.93 15.38
C ASN A 56 -13.79 -3.33 14.28
N GLY A 57 -14.11 -4.10 13.25
CA GLY A 57 -15.09 -3.74 12.23
C GLY A 57 -14.60 -2.76 11.16
N LYS A 58 -13.31 -2.37 11.17
CA LYS A 58 -12.74 -1.45 10.16
C LYS A 58 -13.00 -1.91 8.73
N GLY A 59 -12.66 -3.16 8.44
CA GLY A 59 -12.83 -3.75 7.11
C GLY A 59 -14.28 -3.80 6.67
N SER A 60 -15.19 -4.25 7.54
CA SER A 60 -16.63 -4.32 7.24
C SER A 60 -17.21 -2.93 6.98
N THR A 61 -16.86 -1.94 7.80
CA THR A 61 -17.30 -0.56 7.62
C THR A 61 -16.77 0.03 6.32
N ALA A 62 -15.49 -0.16 6.01
CA ALA A 62 -14.88 0.33 4.78
C ALA A 62 -15.53 -0.30 3.53
N HIS A 63 -15.80 -1.61 3.55
CA HIS A 63 -16.49 -2.29 2.45
C HIS A 63 -17.93 -1.77 2.28
N SER A 64 -18.66 -1.54 3.37
CA SER A 64 -20.03 -1.00 3.31
C SER A 64 -20.05 0.40 2.71
N ILE A 65 -19.14 1.29 3.14
CA ILE A 65 -19.00 2.64 2.58
C ILE A 65 -18.66 2.56 1.09
N ALA A 66 -17.69 1.71 0.72
CA ALA A 66 -17.30 1.53 -0.67
C ALA A 66 -18.47 1.05 -1.55
N ALA A 67 -19.27 0.10 -1.06
CA ALA A 67 -20.44 -0.40 -1.77
C ALA A 67 -21.50 0.69 -2.00
N VAL A 68 -21.79 1.51 -0.99
CA VAL A 68 -22.74 2.62 -1.10
C VAL A 68 -22.24 3.66 -2.11
N LEU A 69 -21.00 4.07 -2.03
CA LEU A 69 -20.41 5.03 -2.97
C LEU A 69 -20.38 4.50 -4.40
N GLN A 70 -20.08 3.22 -4.57
CA GLN A 70 -20.11 2.57 -5.87
C GLN A 70 -21.52 2.51 -6.44
N SER A 71 -22.53 2.19 -5.62
CA SER A 71 -23.94 2.22 -6.02
C SER A 71 -24.42 3.61 -6.38
N ALA A 72 -23.82 4.64 -5.81
CA ALA A 72 -24.08 6.03 -6.16
C ALA A 72 -23.34 6.50 -7.43
N GLY A 73 -22.66 5.60 -8.15
CA GLY A 73 -21.99 5.90 -9.41
C GLY A 73 -20.56 6.42 -9.30
N HIS A 74 -19.98 6.38 -8.10
CA HIS A 74 -18.58 6.80 -7.92
C HIS A 74 -17.61 5.67 -8.30
N ARG A 75 -16.45 6.06 -8.85
CA ARG A 75 -15.30 5.15 -8.96
C ARG A 75 -14.61 5.09 -7.61
N VAL A 76 -14.63 3.93 -6.97
CA VAL A 76 -14.18 3.76 -5.58
C VAL A 76 -12.96 2.88 -5.52
N GLY A 77 -11.88 3.42 -4.96
CA GLY A 77 -10.73 2.65 -4.49
C GLY A 77 -10.95 2.24 -3.04
N LEU A 78 -10.69 0.99 -2.72
CA LEU A 78 -10.76 0.46 -1.36
C LEU A 78 -9.41 -0.14 -0.98
N PHE A 79 -8.82 0.38 0.10
CA PHE A 79 -7.63 -0.19 0.71
C PHE A 79 -7.97 -0.77 2.07
N THR A 80 -7.66 -2.06 2.27
CA THR A 80 -7.88 -2.76 3.54
C THR A 80 -6.70 -3.64 3.93
N SER A 81 -6.56 -3.93 5.22
CA SER A 81 -5.56 -4.86 5.75
C SER A 81 -6.10 -5.58 6.98
N PRO A 82 -5.64 -6.81 7.25
CA PRO A 82 -4.77 -7.65 6.41
C PRO A 82 -5.52 -8.25 5.22
N HIS A 83 -4.82 -9.00 4.34
CA HIS A 83 -5.43 -9.91 3.37
C HIS A 83 -5.51 -11.32 3.96
N LEU A 84 -6.33 -12.18 3.36
CA LEU A 84 -6.51 -13.56 3.81
C LEU A 84 -5.70 -14.55 2.94
N ILE A 85 -5.78 -14.43 1.64
CA ILE A 85 -5.19 -15.37 0.67
C ILE A 85 -4.27 -14.63 -0.31
N ASP A 86 -4.77 -13.58 -0.96
CA ASP A 86 -4.07 -12.86 -2.02
C ASP A 86 -3.76 -11.43 -1.59
N PHE A 87 -2.51 -11.00 -1.79
CA PHE A 87 -2.08 -9.63 -1.49
C PHE A 87 -2.98 -8.56 -2.11
N ARG A 88 -3.52 -8.81 -3.31
CA ARG A 88 -4.40 -7.90 -4.04
C ARG A 88 -5.75 -7.66 -3.38
N GLU A 89 -6.14 -8.50 -2.42
CA GLU A 89 -7.35 -8.24 -1.61
C GLU A 89 -7.28 -6.89 -0.89
N ARG A 90 -6.05 -6.41 -0.63
CA ARG A 90 -5.80 -5.11 0.02
C ARG A 90 -6.17 -3.92 -0.84
N ILE A 91 -6.20 -4.08 -2.17
CA ILE A 91 -6.39 -2.98 -3.10
C ILE A 91 -7.45 -3.36 -4.13
N LYS A 92 -8.61 -2.74 -4.03
CA LYS A 92 -9.74 -2.98 -4.94
C LYS A 92 -10.18 -1.69 -5.60
N ILE A 93 -10.56 -1.79 -6.87
CA ILE A 93 -11.20 -0.72 -7.62
C ILE A 93 -12.59 -1.22 -8.04
N ASN A 94 -13.64 -0.52 -7.62
CA ASN A 94 -15.02 -0.91 -7.86
C ASN A 94 -15.30 -2.38 -7.52
N GLY A 95 -14.83 -2.82 -6.35
CA GLY A 95 -15.04 -4.17 -5.82
C GLY A 95 -14.13 -5.25 -6.41
N MET A 96 -13.37 -4.97 -7.45
CA MET A 96 -12.44 -5.93 -8.07
C MET A 96 -11.01 -5.69 -7.58
N MET A 97 -10.28 -6.77 -7.30
CA MET A 97 -8.85 -6.70 -7.00
C MET A 97 -8.09 -6.10 -8.19
N ILE A 98 -7.05 -5.33 -7.91
CA ILE A 98 -6.17 -4.82 -8.98
C ILE A 98 -5.47 -5.99 -9.68
N PRO A 99 -5.12 -5.86 -10.98
CA PRO A 99 -4.35 -6.86 -11.72
C PRO A 99 -2.97 -7.10 -11.11
N GLU A 100 -2.41 -8.28 -11.32
CA GLU A 100 -1.05 -8.62 -10.86
C GLU A 100 0.00 -7.70 -11.47
N GLU A 101 -0.19 -7.31 -12.71
CA GLU A 101 0.67 -6.41 -13.47
C GLU A 101 0.76 -5.03 -12.83
N GLU A 102 -0.32 -4.53 -12.23
CA GLU A 102 -0.34 -3.24 -11.52
C GLU A 102 0.53 -3.31 -10.26
N VAL A 103 0.43 -4.39 -9.50
CA VAL A 103 1.28 -4.61 -8.31
C VAL A 103 2.75 -4.70 -8.73
N THR A 104 3.04 -5.52 -9.73
CA THR A 104 4.40 -5.74 -10.24
C THR A 104 5.00 -4.44 -10.78
N GLY A 105 4.27 -3.73 -11.62
CA GLY A 105 4.71 -2.46 -12.20
C GLY A 105 4.96 -1.38 -11.16
N PHE A 106 4.11 -1.29 -10.13
CA PHE A 106 4.34 -0.36 -9.01
C PHE A 106 5.61 -0.70 -8.23
N VAL A 107 5.81 -1.97 -7.89
CA VAL A 107 6.97 -2.42 -7.12
C VAL A 107 8.27 -2.28 -7.92
N ASP A 108 8.28 -2.61 -9.20
CA ASP A 108 9.44 -2.42 -10.08
C ASP A 108 9.81 -0.94 -10.17
N ARG A 109 8.82 -0.05 -10.31
CA ARG A 109 9.04 1.40 -10.27
C ARG A 109 9.60 1.85 -8.92
N PHE A 110 9.04 1.38 -7.82
CA PHE A 110 9.54 1.68 -6.48
C PHE A 110 11.00 1.25 -6.32
N ARG A 111 11.36 0.03 -6.74
CA ARG A 111 12.74 -0.49 -6.67
C ARG A 111 13.71 0.40 -7.45
N GLY A 112 13.34 0.82 -8.65
CA GLY A 112 14.15 1.74 -9.44
C GLY A 112 14.39 3.08 -8.73
N LEU A 113 13.35 3.65 -8.14
CA LEU A 113 13.44 4.92 -7.40
C LEU A 113 14.24 4.78 -6.08
N ALA A 114 14.08 3.67 -5.38
CA ALA A 114 14.85 3.37 -4.17
C ALA A 114 16.35 3.19 -4.48
N SER A 115 16.70 2.57 -5.61
CA SER A 115 18.07 2.46 -6.08
C SER A 115 18.70 3.84 -6.36
N GLN A 116 17.99 4.69 -7.10
CA GLN A 116 18.43 6.06 -7.40
C GLN A 116 18.59 6.91 -6.13
N ALA A 117 17.68 6.77 -5.16
CA ALA A 117 17.77 7.45 -3.88
C ALA A 117 19.05 7.00 -3.12
N ARG A 118 19.33 5.70 -3.11
CA ARG A 118 20.52 5.14 -2.47
C ARG A 118 21.82 5.67 -3.09
N GLU A 119 21.88 5.82 -4.41
CA GLU A 119 23.04 6.41 -5.12
C GLU A 119 23.29 7.86 -4.69
N ARG A 120 22.27 8.58 -4.25
CA ARG A 120 22.35 9.95 -3.69
C ARG A 120 22.59 9.99 -2.19
N GLY A 121 22.82 8.83 -1.54
CA GLY A 121 22.97 8.75 -0.09
C GLY A 121 21.67 8.87 0.69
N GLU A 122 20.51 8.80 0.03
CA GLU A 122 19.20 8.87 0.63
C GLU A 122 18.65 7.47 0.89
N LYS A 123 17.91 7.31 2.00
CA LYS A 123 17.19 6.07 2.30
C LYS A 123 15.72 6.24 2.02
N LEU A 124 15.20 5.43 1.11
CA LEU A 124 13.78 5.32 0.80
C LEU A 124 13.30 3.93 1.24
N GLU A 125 13.13 3.76 2.55
CA GLU A 125 12.75 2.48 3.17
C GLU A 125 11.40 2.66 3.88
N PRO A 126 10.27 2.56 3.17
CA PRO A 126 8.96 2.62 3.81
C PRO A 126 8.75 1.38 4.69
N SER A 127 8.00 1.55 5.76
CA SER A 127 7.44 0.40 6.47
C SER A 127 6.30 -0.21 5.65
N PHE A 128 6.10 -1.50 5.79
CA PHE A 128 5.00 -2.20 5.10
C PHE A 128 3.61 -1.82 5.65
N PHE A 129 3.55 -1.21 6.80
CA PHE A 129 2.34 -0.76 7.50
C PHE A 129 2.35 0.74 7.71
#